data_1d415a44d5142222b47152ba2061c98f
#
_entry.id   1d415a44d5142222b47152ba2061c98f
#
_cell.length_a   1.000
_cell.length_b   1.000
_cell.length_c   1.000
_cell.angle_alpha   90.00
_cell.angle_beta   90.00
_cell.angle_gamma   90.00
#
_symmetry.space_group_name_H-M   'P 1'
#
loop_
_entity.id
_entity.type
_entity.pdbx_description
1 polymer ?
#
loop_
_entity_poly.entity_id
_entity_poly.type
_entity_poly.pdbx_seq_one_letter_code
_entity_poly.pdbx_strand_id
1 'polypeptide(L)'
;MTLWEDSEANRMSVRLLRTIPILRVFNEAKAREFYLDYLGFSVDFEHRFHDRAPLFMGISRDGLKIFLSEHHGDGTPGTHLRIDVRGVSELFAELRAKQYRYMNPGIQEQEWGQRELTVYDPFGNRLIFSEPVA
;
A
#
# COMPACT_ATOMS: atom_id res chain seq x y z
N MET A 1 14.70 35.23 22.12
CA MET A 1 14.74 34.37 20.96
C MET A 1 13.43 34.45 20.19
N THR A 2 13.50 34.64 18.92
CA THR A 2 12.29 34.73 18.08
C THR A 2 11.88 33.40 17.56
N LEU A 3 10.61 33.26 17.17
CA LEU A 3 10.09 32.00 16.64
C LEU A 3 10.82 31.56 15.38
N TRP A 4 11.18 32.49 14.52
CA TRP A 4 11.82 32.13 13.28
C TRP A 4 13.31 31.80 13.45
N GLU A 5 13.96 32.28 14.49
CA GLU A 5 15.30 31.83 14.81
C GLU A 5 15.32 30.36 15.18
N ASP A 6 14.27 29.92 15.88
CA ASP A 6 14.11 28.51 16.22
C ASP A 6 13.65 27.67 15.06
N SER A 7 12.98 28.28 14.09
CA SER A 7 12.33 27.52 13.03
C SER A 7 13.33 26.75 12.17
N GLU A 8 14.52 27.28 11.95
CA GLU A 8 15.53 26.54 11.20
C GLU A 8 16.08 25.37 12.00
N ALA A 9 16.39 25.59 13.27
CA ALA A 9 16.80 24.52 14.16
C ALA A 9 15.68 23.48 14.32
N ASN A 10 14.43 23.93 14.40
CA ASN A 10 13.29 23.03 14.51
C ASN A 10 13.10 22.23 13.23
N ARG A 11 13.32 22.82 12.06
CA ARG A 11 13.27 22.06 10.80
C ARG A 11 14.36 21.03 10.72
N MET A 12 15.52 21.23 11.35
CA MET A 12 16.58 20.23 11.43
C MET A 12 16.27 19.17 12.47
N SER A 13 15.55 19.52 13.54
CA SER A 13 15.20 18.59 14.60
C SER A 13 13.90 17.84 14.32
N VAL A 14 13.01 18.40 13.51
CA VAL A 14 11.75 17.75 13.13
C VAL A 14 11.73 17.56 11.63
N ARG A 15 11.65 16.30 11.19
CA ARG A 15 11.57 15.95 9.79
C ARG A 15 10.51 14.89 9.60
N LEU A 16 9.54 15.19 8.76
CA LEU A 16 8.55 14.20 8.37
C LEU A 16 9.18 13.33 7.29
N LEU A 17 9.28 12.03 7.53
CA LEU A 17 10.03 11.15 6.65
C LEU A 17 9.15 10.46 5.61
N ARG A 18 8.02 9.92 6.03
CA ARG A 18 7.11 9.21 5.12
C ARG A 18 5.80 8.94 5.82
N THR A 19 4.81 8.59 5.02
CA THR A 19 3.52 8.12 5.50
C THR A 19 3.46 6.61 5.28
N ILE A 20 3.02 5.88 6.29
CA ILE A 20 2.81 4.43 6.15
C ILE A 20 1.32 4.18 6.40
N PRO A 21 0.56 3.79 5.39
CA PRO A 21 -0.86 3.47 5.58
C PRO A 21 -1.02 2.16 6.33
N ILE A 22 -2.08 2.09 7.13
CA ILE A 22 -2.48 0.86 7.82
C ILE A 22 -3.80 0.42 7.20
N LEU A 23 -3.79 -0.73 6.55
CA LEU A 23 -4.98 -1.27 5.91
C LEU A 23 -5.58 -2.37 6.78
N ARG A 24 -6.90 -2.32 6.94
CA ARG A 24 -7.62 -3.33 7.70
C ARG A 24 -7.77 -4.60 6.86
N VAL A 25 -7.40 -5.74 7.44
CA VAL A 25 -7.56 -7.06 6.83
C VAL A 25 -8.31 -7.97 7.79
N PHE A 26 -8.94 -9.01 7.28
CA PHE A 26 -9.79 -9.89 8.08
C PHE A 26 -9.40 -11.36 7.99
N ASN A 27 -8.41 -11.69 7.16
CA ASN A 27 -7.98 -13.06 6.96
C ASN A 27 -6.51 -13.07 6.54
N GLU A 28 -5.68 -13.67 7.35
CA GLU A 28 -4.23 -13.67 7.10
C GLU A 28 -3.86 -14.36 5.80
N ALA A 29 -4.43 -15.54 5.53
CA ALA A 29 -4.11 -16.29 4.33
C ALA A 29 -4.46 -15.52 3.06
N LYS A 30 -5.62 -14.86 3.05
CA LYS A 30 -6.06 -14.04 1.91
C LYS A 30 -5.23 -12.79 1.77
N ALA A 31 -4.82 -12.17 2.87
CA ALA A 31 -3.94 -11.01 2.85
C ALA A 31 -2.59 -11.37 2.24
N ARG A 32 -1.98 -12.47 2.66
CA ARG A 32 -0.71 -12.94 2.11
C ARG A 32 -0.83 -13.29 0.63
N GLU A 33 -1.88 -13.97 0.23
CA GLU A 33 -2.12 -14.32 -1.16
C GLU A 33 -2.16 -13.08 -2.04
N PHE A 34 -2.89 -12.04 -1.61
CA PHE A 34 -3.04 -10.83 -2.40
C PHE A 34 -1.79 -9.95 -2.37
N TYR A 35 -1.29 -9.62 -1.19
CA TYR A 35 -0.19 -8.65 -1.07
C TYR A 35 1.17 -9.25 -1.37
N LEU A 36 1.43 -10.49 -0.98
CA LEU A 36 2.74 -11.11 -1.19
C LEU A 36 2.79 -11.84 -2.53
N ASP A 37 1.87 -12.76 -2.76
CA ASP A 37 1.93 -13.59 -3.96
C ASP A 37 1.53 -12.82 -5.21
N TYR A 38 0.44 -12.07 -5.14
CA TYR A 38 -0.07 -11.34 -6.30
C TYR A 38 0.67 -10.01 -6.52
N LEU A 39 0.73 -9.15 -5.52
CA LEU A 39 1.34 -7.82 -5.65
C LEU A 39 2.86 -7.81 -5.46
N GLY A 40 3.45 -8.90 -5.03
CA GLY A 40 4.92 -9.00 -4.95
C GLY A 40 5.55 -8.25 -3.79
N PHE A 41 4.80 -7.95 -2.73
CA PHE A 41 5.37 -7.36 -1.53
C PHE A 41 6.08 -8.45 -0.72
N SER A 42 7.00 -8.03 0.12
CA SER A 42 7.72 -8.91 1.06
C SER A 42 7.39 -8.52 2.49
N VAL A 43 7.42 -9.49 3.39
CA VAL A 43 7.17 -9.25 4.81
C VAL A 43 8.40 -8.63 5.44
N ASP A 44 8.23 -7.48 6.10
CA ASP A 44 9.28 -6.85 6.88
C ASP A 44 9.26 -7.31 8.33
N PHE A 45 8.06 -7.44 8.89
CA PHE A 45 7.87 -7.92 10.26
C PHE A 45 6.44 -8.43 10.46
N GLU A 46 6.27 -9.27 11.48
CA GLU A 46 4.97 -9.72 11.96
C GLU A 46 4.94 -9.55 13.47
N HIS A 47 3.78 -9.14 13.98
CA HIS A 47 3.61 -8.99 15.43
C HIS A 47 2.24 -9.49 15.86
N ARG A 48 2.23 -10.27 16.94
CA ARG A 48 1.04 -10.68 17.66
C ARG A 48 1.36 -10.56 19.15
N PHE A 49 0.42 -10.05 19.94
CA PHE A 49 0.64 -9.98 21.38
C PHE A 49 0.68 -11.36 22.03
N HIS A 50 0.00 -12.34 21.42
CA HIS A 50 0.07 -13.75 21.77
C HIS A 50 -0.38 -14.56 20.56
N ASP A 51 -0.23 -15.90 20.60
CA ASP A 51 -0.40 -16.76 19.43
C ASP A 51 -1.73 -16.62 18.71
N ARG A 52 -2.80 -16.29 19.43
CA ARG A 52 -4.15 -16.15 18.87
C ARG A 52 -4.57 -14.69 18.72
N ALA A 53 -3.69 -13.77 19.04
CA ALA A 53 -4.01 -12.35 18.91
C ALA A 53 -4.08 -11.95 17.42
N PRO A 54 -4.80 -10.86 17.10
CA PRO A 54 -4.80 -10.33 15.74
C PRO A 54 -3.40 -10.02 15.24
N LEU A 55 -3.19 -10.26 13.96
CA LEU A 55 -1.91 -10.00 13.31
C LEU A 55 -1.74 -8.53 12.97
N PHE A 56 -0.54 -8.01 13.19
CA PHE A 56 -0.09 -6.73 12.66
C PHE A 56 1.19 -7.01 11.87
N MET A 57 1.17 -6.70 10.57
CA MET A 57 2.26 -7.09 9.67
C MET A 57 2.70 -5.91 8.82
N GLY A 58 4.01 -5.70 8.74
CA GLY A 58 4.58 -4.72 7.83
C GLY A 58 5.07 -5.39 6.57
N ILE A 59 4.72 -4.81 5.44
CA ILE A 59 5.16 -5.30 4.12
C ILE A 59 5.75 -4.15 3.32
N SER A 60 6.59 -4.50 2.33
CA SER A 60 7.16 -3.47 1.46
C SER A 60 7.50 -4.04 0.08
N ARG A 61 7.51 -3.14 -0.89
CA ARG A 61 8.01 -3.39 -2.23
C ARG A 61 8.67 -2.10 -2.71
N ASP A 62 9.91 -2.19 -3.20
CA ASP A 62 10.69 -1.03 -3.67
C ASP A 62 10.75 0.10 -2.65
N GLY A 63 10.78 -0.24 -1.37
CA GLY A 63 10.82 0.74 -0.30
C GLY A 63 9.48 1.33 0.09
N LEU A 64 8.43 1.08 -0.67
CA LEU A 64 7.08 1.50 -0.32
C LEU A 64 6.52 0.55 0.73
N LYS A 65 6.08 1.11 1.85
CA LYS A 65 5.63 0.32 3.00
C LYS A 65 4.14 0.43 3.21
N ILE A 66 3.53 -0.68 3.59
CA ILE A 66 2.13 -0.78 3.99
C ILE A 66 2.09 -1.65 5.24
N PHE A 67 1.27 -1.27 6.22
CA PHE A 67 0.99 -2.12 7.36
C PHE A 67 -0.39 -2.75 7.17
N LEU A 68 -0.49 -4.04 7.45
CA LEU A 68 -1.74 -4.79 7.39
C LEU A 68 -2.12 -5.18 8.81
N SER A 69 -3.35 -4.90 9.21
CA SER A 69 -3.78 -5.13 10.58
C SER A 69 -5.13 -5.83 10.66
N GLU A 70 -5.17 -6.87 11.49
CA GLU A 70 -6.43 -7.52 11.86
C GLU A 70 -7.07 -6.90 13.10
N HIS A 71 -6.40 -5.91 13.72
CA HIS A 71 -6.90 -5.30 14.94
C HIS A 71 -8.11 -4.43 14.67
N HIS A 72 -9.15 -4.59 15.47
CA HIS A 72 -10.33 -3.74 15.42
C HIS A 72 -9.92 -2.30 15.75
N GLY A 73 -10.34 -1.37 14.90
CA GLY A 73 -10.00 0.04 15.07
C GLY A 73 -8.80 0.49 14.26
N ASP A 74 -8.01 -0.44 13.74
CA ASP A 74 -6.87 -0.10 12.88
C ASP A 74 -7.33 -0.01 11.42
N GLY A 75 -7.55 1.21 10.96
CA GLY A 75 -8.06 1.43 9.62
C GLY A 75 -9.53 1.05 9.49
N THR A 76 -10.11 1.33 8.35
CA THR A 76 -11.49 0.97 8.01
C THR A 76 -11.51 0.26 6.67
N PRO A 77 -12.42 -0.70 6.46
CA PRO A 77 -12.61 -1.30 5.14
C PRO A 77 -12.98 -0.22 4.11
N GLY A 78 -12.56 -0.44 2.87
CA GLY A 78 -12.87 0.51 1.80
C GLY A 78 -11.87 1.64 1.66
N THR A 79 -10.70 1.52 2.26
CA THR A 79 -9.63 2.53 2.11
C THR A 79 -9.15 2.56 0.67
N HIS A 80 -8.99 3.78 0.13
CA HIS A 80 -8.40 4.00 -1.19
C HIS A 80 -6.96 4.46 -1.02
N LEU A 81 -6.06 3.82 -1.74
CA LEU A 81 -4.64 4.12 -1.67
C LEU A 81 -4.14 4.40 -3.09
N ARG A 82 -3.62 5.61 -3.30
CA ARG A 82 -3.01 5.95 -4.58
C ARG A 82 -1.51 5.79 -4.45
N ILE A 83 -0.92 5.08 -5.39
CA ILE A 83 0.50 4.79 -5.40
C ILE A 83 1.06 5.28 -6.73
N ASP A 84 1.96 6.25 -6.66
CA ASP A 84 2.69 6.66 -7.86
C ASP A 84 3.67 5.56 -8.23
N VAL A 85 3.67 5.17 -9.48
CA VAL A 85 4.49 4.08 -9.96
C VAL A 85 5.18 4.51 -11.27
N ARG A 86 6.32 3.95 -11.51
CA ARG A 86 6.97 4.05 -12.81
C ARG A 86 6.92 2.66 -13.42
N GLY A 87 6.27 2.55 -14.60
CA GLY A 87 6.13 1.27 -15.27
C GLY A 87 4.78 0.60 -15.05
N VAL A 88 3.68 1.33 -15.21
CA VAL A 88 2.32 0.76 -15.09
C VAL A 88 2.12 -0.39 -16.08
N SER A 89 2.64 -0.26 -17.30
CA SER A 89 2.50 -1.32 -18.31
C SER A 89 3.23 -2.59 -17.90
N GLU A 90 4.41 -2.45 -17.31
CA GLU A 90 5.20 -3.57 -16.83
C GLU A 90 4.52 -4.22 -15.63
N LEU A 91 3.94 -3.42 -14.74
CA LEU A 91 3.17 -3.95 -13.62
C LEU A 91 1.94 -4.73 -14.13
N PHE A 92 1.24 -4.17 -15.11
CA PHE A 92 0.10 -4.86 -15.73
C PHE A 92 0.52 -6.24 -16.27
N ALA A 93 1.64 -6.31 -17.00
CA ALA A 93 2.14 -7.57 -17.54
C ALA A 93 2.51 -8.57 -16.43
N GLU A 94 3.14 -8.07 -15.37
CA GLU A 94 3.50 -8.90 -14.22
C GLU A 94 2.26 -9.52 -13.57
N LEU A 95 1.25 -8.70 -13.29
CA LEU A 95 0.03 -9.17 -12.64
C LEU A 95 -0.77 -10.13 -13.54
N ARG A 96 -0.84 -9.81 -14.83
CA ARG A 96 -1.55 -10.66 -15.78
C ARG A 96 -0.91 -12.04 -15.89
N ALA A 97 0.42 -12.09 -15.86
CA ALA A 97 1.14 -13.36 -15.96
C ALA A 97 0.85 -14.31 -14.79
N LYS A 98 0.46 -13.77 -13.64
CA LYS A 98 0.15 -14.58 -12.46
C LYS A 98 -1.20 -15.26 -12.55
N GLN A 99 -2.08 -14.81 -13.46
CA GLN A 99 -3.42 -15.42 -13.67
C GLN A 99 -4.20 -15.59 -12.38
N TYR A 100 -4.19 -14.52 -11.54
CA TYR A 100 -4.88 -14.54 -10.26
C TYR A 100 -6.38 -14.60 -10.51
N ARG A 101 -7.04 -15.65 -9.99
CA ARG A 101 -8.44 -15.93 -10.29
C ARG A 101 -9.43 -14.87 -9.84
N TYR A 102 -9.04 -14.05 -8.86
CA TYR A 102 -9.94 -13.05 -8.27
C TYR A 102 -9.76 -11.66 -8.85
N MET A 103 -8.79 -11.46 -9.73
CA MET A 103 -8.48 -10.11 -10.18
C MET A 103 -7.94 -10.15 -11.61
N ASN A 104 -8.53 -9.33 -12.46
CA ASN A 104 -8.08 -9.19 -13.86
C ASN A 104 -8.13 -7.71 -14.24
N PRO A 105 -7.27 -6.88 -13.64
CA PRO A 105 -7.31 -5.45 -13.86
C PRO A 105 -6.78 -5.08 -15.25
N GLY A 106 -7.29 -3.97 -15.78
CA GLY A 106 -6.80 -3.38 -17.01
C GLY A 106 -6.24 -1.99 -16.77
N ILE A 107 -5.47 -1.49 -17.71
CA ILE A 107 -4.94 -0.14 -17.69
C ILE A 107 -5.99 0.81 -18.26
N GLN A 108 -6.22 1.94 -17.57
CA GLN A 108 -7.12 2.98 -18.02
C GLN A 108 -6.37 4.31 -18.08
N GLU A 109 -6.53 5.03 -19.19
CA GLU A 109 -6.04 6.40 -19.28
C GLU A 109 -7.15 7.34 -18.83
N GLN A 110 -6.82 8.19 -17.89
CA GLN A 110 -7.77 9.13 -17.32
C GLN A 110 -7.69 10.48 -18.04
N GLU A 111 -8.79 11.22 -18.03
CA GLU A 111 -8.86 12.52 -18.69
C GLU A 111 -7.85 13.52 -18.15
N TRP A 112 -7.42 13.33 -16.90
CA TRP A 112 -6.43 14.24 -16.28
C TRP A 112 -4.98 13.84 -16.55
N GLY A 113 -4.74 12.97 -17.55
CA GLY A 113 -3.38 12.69 -18.02
C GLY A 113 -2.64 11.62 -17.23
N GLN A 114 -3.36 10.74 -16.55
CA GLN A 114 -2.77 9.63 -15.80
C GLN A 114 -3.15 8.30 -16.43
N ARG A 115 -2.21 7.38 -16.41
CA ARG A 115 -2.45 5.99 -16.77
C ARG A 115 -2.53 5.19 -15.48
N GLU A 116 -3.63 4.47 -15.27
CA GLU A 116 -3.92 3.87 -13.98
C GLU A 116 -4.28 2.40 -14.07
N LEU A 117 -3.83 1.65 -13.08
CA LEU A 117 -4.16 0.25 -12.86
C LEU A 117 -4.73 0.14 -11.46
N THR A 118 -5.98 -0.31 -11.34
CA THR A 118 -6.66 -0.40 -10.05
C THR A 118 -6.87 -1.86 -9.67
N VAL A 119 -6.52 -2.19 -8.43
CA VAL A 119 -6.78 -3.51 -7.87
C VAL A 119 -7.56 -3.37 -6.56
N TYR A 120 -8.35 -4.38 -6.24
CA TYR A 120 -9.14 -4.45 -5.01
C TYR A 120 -8.65 -5.64 -4.21
N ASP A 121 -8.32 -5.41 -2.93
CA ASP A 121 -7.95 -6.53 -2.09
C ASP A 121 -9.20 -7.31 -1.64
N PRO A 122 -9.04 -8.48 -1.01
CA PRO A 122 -10.20 -9.27 -0.56
C PRO A 122 -11.06 -8.59 0.50
N PHE A 123 -10.63 -7.45 1.03
CA PHE A 123 -11.29 -6.79 2.16
C PHE A 123 -11.94 -5.47 1.76
N GLY A 124 -11.95 -5.16 0.46
CA GLY A 124 -12.57 -3.94 -0.05
C GLY A 124 -11.65 -2.74 -0.13
N ASN A 125 -10.37 -2.89 0.22
CA ASN A 125 -9.41 -1.81 0.02
C ASN A 125 -9.03 -1.71 -1.46
N ARG A 126 -8.84 -0.48 -1.94
CA ARG A 126 -8.56 -0.23 -3.35
C ARG A 126 -7.18 0.42 -3.49
N LEU A 127 -6.33 -0.18 -4.31
CA LEU A 127 -5.01 0.36 -4.62
C LEU A 127 -5.00 0.80 -6.08
N ILE A 128 -4.63 2.05 -6.31
CA ILE A 128 -4.59 2.66 -7.63
C ILE A 128 -3.15 2.98 -7.95
N PHE A 129 -2.56 2.23 -8.89
CA PHE A 129 -1.21 2.48 -9.36
C PHE A 129 -1.29 3.44 -10.54
N SER A 130 -0.57 4.56 -10.46
CA SER A 130 -0.76 5.67 -11.39
C SER A 130 0.57 6.24 -11.85
N GLU A 131 0.64 6.59 -13.13
CA GLU A 131 1.77 7.34 -13.67
C GLU A 131 1.29 8.33 -14.75
N PRO A 132 2.02 9.42 -14.97
CA PRO A 132 1.69 10.35 -16.06
C PRO A 132 1.76 9.68 -17.42
N VAL A 133 0.86 10.05 -18.32
CA VAL A 133 0.84 9.52 -19.68
C VAL A 133 2.03 10.02 -20.50
N ALA A 134 2.47 11.23 -20.23
CA ALA A 134 3.56 11.82 -21.00
C ALA A 134 4.65 12.36 -20.09
#